data_585971e42c18fd3d2bff0163821541b2
#
_entry.id   585971e42c18fd3d2bff0163821541b2
#
_cell.length_a   1.000
_cell.length_b   1.000
_cell.length_c   1.000
_cell.angle_alpha   90.00
_cell.angle_beta   90.00
_cell.angle_gamma   90.00
#
_symmetry.space_group_name_H-M   'P 1'
#
loop_
_entity.id
_entity.type
_entity.pdbx_description
1 polymer ?
#
loop_
_entity_poly.entity_id
_entity_poly.type
_entity_poly.pdbx_seq_one_letter_code
_entity_poly.pdbx_strand_id
1 'polypeptide(L)'
;MTAHLKFSIEHTGIVLSFFGIGSVIGSWIGGFITDKIGEYKVQYLSLLLSVPLFCLIPLFKTEVGVAAIILIQSIVSDSFRPANSVAITKYAKPENITRAFSLNRMAVNLGFSIGPALGGILSAISYEFLFFSNALAALLAGILYIIFFRKRNKLAKLKARKVKEAIEIKKENSPYRDNKFLIYCFLCMLFSICFFQLFSTLTIFYKDTAHLSQQNIGYLLGYSGFIVVLLEMGLVQIAEKYLSLARTMFLGTFICGLSYAMLGFDYSIITLVISMTLLSIGEIWALPFMSTITALRSGKNNKGAYMGLNGISFSIAFIVTPYLGTLIAEKLGFTVLWVGTGVLATLIAIAFYFIVPWMIGDKKESL
;
A
#
# COMPACT_ATOMS: atom_id res chain seq x y z
N MET A 1 4.19 3.34 22.91
CA MET A 1 3.31 2.61 23.86
C MET A 1 4.13 2.01 24.99
N THR A 2 5.10 1.16 24.76
CA THR A 2 5.94 0.57 25.82
C THR A 2 6.63 1.60 26.70
N ALA A 3 7.22 2.65 26.14
CA ALA A 3 7.93 3.68 26.88
C ALA A 3 7.03 4.62 27.70
N HIS A 4 5.87 5.04 27.19
CA HIS A 4 5.00 6.02 27.83
C HIS A 4 3.83 5.40 28.59
N LEU A 5 3.17 4.38 28.01
CA LEU A 5 2.02 3.72 28.64
C LEU A 5 2.42 2.48 29.45
N LYS A 6 3.70 2.09 29.41
CA LYS A 6 4.26 0.91 30.09
C LYS A 6 3.55 -0.41 29.72
N PHE A 7 2.96 -0.48 28.51
CA PHE A 7 2.36 -1.71 28.03
C PHE A 7 3.45 -2.76 27.79
N SER A 8 3.14 -4.03 28.03
CA SER A 8 4.02 -5.14 27.66
C SER A 8 4.20 -5.20 26.15
N ILE A 9 5.24 -5.87 25.68
CA ILE A 9 5.47 -6.11 24.24
C ILE A 9 4.29 -6.87 23.64
N GLU A 10 3.75 -7.85 24.38
CA GLU A 10 2.58 -8.63 23.99
C GLU A 10 1.34 -7.75 23.79
N HIS A 11 1.00 -6.93 24.76
CA HIS A 11 -0.14 -6.01 24.68
C HIS A 11 0.02 -4.95 23.58
N THR A 12 1.25 -4.48 23.36
CA THR A 12 1.54 -3.60 22.22
C THR A 12 1.29 -4.32 20.88
N GLY A 13 1.64 -5.60 20.77
CA GLY A 13 1.35 -6.44 19.61
C GLY A 13 -0.16 -6.59 19.37
N ILE A 14 -0.95 -6.79 20.43
CA ILE A 14 -2.41 -6.87 20.34
C ILE A 14 -2.97 -5.55 19.79
N VAL A 15 -2.54 -4.40 20.30
CA VAL A 15 -2.98 -3.08 19.83
C VAL A 15 -2.65 -2.87 18.35
N LEU A 16 -1.46 -3.30 17.89
CA LEU A 16 -1.08 -3.24 16.49
C LEU A 16 -1.94 -4.17 15.61
N SER A 17 -2.38 -5.31 16.15
CA SER A 17 -3.31 -6.20 15.45
C SER A 17 -4.68 -5.54 15.22
N PHE A 18 -5.18 -4.75 16.18
CA PHE A 18 -6.40 -3.96 16.01
C PHE A 18 -6.26 -2.89 14.93
N PHE A 19 -5.08 -2.26 14.79
CA PHE A 19 -4.80 -1.38 13.65
C PHE A 19 -4.92 -2.12 12.31
N GLY A 20 -4.34 -3.30 12.21
CA GLY A 20 -4.43 -4.13 11.01
C GLY A 20 -5.86 -4.55 10.66
N ILE A 21 -6.64 -5.01 11.65
CA ILE A 21 -8.05 -5.35 11.48
C ILE A 21 -8.83 -4.13 10.99
N GLY A 22 -8.61 -2.96 11.61
CA GLY A 22 -9.23 -1.70 11.20
C GLY A 22 -8.86 -1.32 9.76
N SER A 23 -7.63 -1.56 9.33
CA SER A 23 -7.17 -1.32 7.95
C SER A 23 -7.92 -2.19 6.93
N VAL A 24 -8.14 -3.48 7.23
CA VAL A 24 -8.94 -4.39 6.39
C VAL A 24 -10.38 -3.90 6.28
N ILE A 25 -11.02 -3.61 7.42
CA ILE A 25 -12.40 -3.12 7.48
C ILE A 25 -12.52 -1.77 6.76
N GLY A 26 -11.57 -0.85 7.00
CA GLY A 26 -11.52 0.47 6.38
C GLY A 26 -11.39 0.41 4.86
N SER A 27 -10.52 -0.46 4.34
CA SER A 27 -10.38 -0.69 2.90
C SER A 27 -11.66 -1.23 2.28
N TRP A 28 -12.34 -2.17 2.95
CA TRP A 28 -13.61 -2.73 2.48
C TRP A 28 -14.74 -1.71 2.49
N ILE A 29 -15.00 -1.10 3.64
CA ILE A 29 -16.06 -0.08 3.82
C ILE A 29 -15.78 1.13 2.93
N GLY A 30 -14.54 1.60 2.88
CA GLY A 30 -14.11 2.73 2.07
C GLY A 30 -14.36 2.50 0.59
N GLY A 31 -14.09 1.29 0.07
CA GLY A 31 -14.41 0.91 -1.30
C GLY A 31 -15.92 1.01 -1.59
N PHE A 32 -16.73 0.38 -0.74
CA PHE A 32 -18.18 0.36 -0.87
C PHE A 32 -18.81 1.76 -0.75
N ILE A 33 -18.38 2.55 0.23
CA ILE A 33 -18.87 3.92 0.41
C ILE A 33 -18.44 4.81 -0.76
N THR A 34 -17.24 4.61 -1.31
CA THR A 34 -16.74 5.37 -2.46
C THR A 34 -17.65 5.21 -3.67
N ASP A 35 -18.13 4.00 -3.95
CA ASP A 35 -19.07 3.76 -5.04
C ASP A 35 -20.44 4.42 -4.80
N LYS A 36 -20.88 4.55 -3.53
CA LYS A 36 -22.17 5.15 -3.18
C LYS A 36 -22.17 6.69 -3.16
N ILE A 37 -21.22 7.30 -2.44
CA ILE A 37 -21.22 8.75 -2.21
C ILE A 37 -20.17 9.52 -3.01
N GLY A 38 -19.28 8.79 -3.69
CA GLY A 38 -18.20 9.29 -4.54
C GLY A 38 -16.88 9.53 -3.80
N GLU A 39 -15.78 9.37 -4.54
CA GLU A 39 -14.40 9.45 -4.06
C GLU A 39 -14.07 10.77 -3.35
N TYR A 40 -14.60 11.88 -3.86
CA TYR A 40 -14.35 13.20 -3.28
C TYR A 40 -14.84 13.30 -1.83
N LYS A 41 -16.06 12.81 -1.56
CA LYS A 41 -16.65 12.88 -0.21
C LYS A 41 -15.92 11.96 0.75
N VAL A 42 -15.60 10.74 0.33
CA VAL A 42 -14.90 9.78 1.19
C VAL A 42 -13.54 10.30 1.58
N GLN A 43 -12.76 10.85 0.65
CA GLN A 43 -11.43 11.36 0.96
C GLN A 43 -11.46 12.52 1.96
N TYR A 44 -12.28 13.57 1.75
CA TYR A 44 -12.30 14.68 2.70
C TYR A 44 -12.90 14.29 4.05
N LEU A 45 -13.91 13.40 4.07
CA LEU A 45 -14.48 12.91 5.33
C LEU A 45 -13.47 12.08 6.11
N SER A 46 -12.75 11.18 5.45
CA SER A 46 -11.69 10.38 6.08
C SER A 46 -10.61 11.28 6.70
N LEU A 47 -10.13 12.30 5.98
CA LEU A 47 -9.14 13.24 6.50
C LEU A 47 -9.67 14.05 7.69
N LEU A 48 -10.87 14.63 7.57
CA LEU A 48 -11.43 15.47 8.63
C LEU A 48 -11.86 14.68 9.87
N LEU A 49 -12.41 13.48 9.72
CA LEU A 49 -12.76 12.61 10.84
C LEU A 49 -11.54 12.04 11.55
N SER A 50 -10.41 11.89 10.85
CA SER A 50 -9.15 11.48 11.48
C SER A 50 -8.62 12.54 12.46
N VAL A 51 -8.96 13.83 12.28
CA VAL A 51 -8.48 14.92 13.18
C VAL A 51 -8.90 14.69 14.63
N PRO A 52 -10.20 14.63 14.98
CA PRO A 52 -10.61 14.40 16.37
C PRO A 52 -10.13 13.04 16.89
N LEU A 53 -10.07 12.01 16.05
CA LEU A 53 -9.61 10.70 16.46
C LEU A 53 -8.13 10.72 16.88
N PHE A 54 -7.25 11.39 16.12
CA PHE A 54 -5.86 11.59 16.53
C PHE A 54 -5.74 12.38 17.84
N CYS A 55 -6.55 13.42 18.03
CA CYS A 55 -6.57 14.19 19.27
C CYS A 55 -7.07 13.36 20.48
N LEU A 56 -7.92 12.37 20.24
CA LEU A 56 -8.46 11.51 21.30
C LEU A 56 -7.49 10.40 21.73
N ILE A 57 -6.60 9.91 20.86
CA ILE A 57 -5.68 8.79 21.18
C ILE A 57 -4.91 9.02 22.50
N PRO A 58 -4.28 10.18 22.76
CA PRO A 58 -3.52 10.40 24.00
C PRO A 58 -4.36 10.37 25.28
N LEU A 59 -5.67 10.54 25.19
CA LEU A 59 -6.57 10.54 26.34
C LEU A 59 -6.83 9.13 26.88
N PHE A 60 -6.69 8.12 26.04
CA PHE A 60 -6.86 6.71 26.43
C PHE A 60 -5.55 6.17 27.01
N LYS A 61 -5.63 5.68 28.25
CA LYS A 61 -4.48 5.11 28.97
C LYS A 61 -4.62 3.60 29.22
N THR A 62 -5.81 3.06 29.00
CA THR A 62 -6.07 1.62 29.15
C THR A 62 -5.81 0.90 27.82
N GLU A 63 -5.36 -0.34 27.86
CA GLU A 63 -5.05 -1.16 26.67
C GLU A 63 -6.27 -1.30 25.76
N VAL A 64 -7.44 -1.61 26.35
CA VAL A 64 -8.70 -1.75 25.62
C VAL A 64 -9.11 -0.42 24.98
N GLY A 65 -8.96 0.69 25.70
CA GLY A 65 -9.28 2.03 25.19
C GLY A 65 -8.38 2.42 24.01
N VAL A 66 -7.07 2.18 24.15
CA VAL A 66 -6.10 2.44 23.05
C VAL A 66 -6.36 1.53 21.85
N ALA A 67 -6.63 0.24 22.05
CA ALA A 67 -6.97 -0.67 20.97
C ALA A 67 -8.24 -0.24 20.24
N ALA A 68 -9.29 0.14 20.97
CA ALA A 68 -10.56 0.58 20.39
C ALA A 68 -10.40 1.88 19.57
N ILE A 69 -9.71 2.90 20.10
CA ILE A 69 -9.53 4.16 19.37
C ILE A 69 -8.64 3.97 18.14
N ILE A 70 -7.60 3.11 18.20
CA ILE A 70 -6.74 2.78 17.07
C ILE A 70 -7.51 2.00 16.01
N LEU A 71 -8.38 1.07 16.39
CA LEU A 71 -9.26 0.36 15.46
C LEU A 71 -10.13 1.36 14.69
N ILE A 72 -10.82 2.26 15.39
CA ILE A 72 -11.69 3.27 14.76
C ILE A 72 -10.88 4.21 13.87
N GLN A 73 -9.72 4.68 14.35
CA GLN A 73 -8.83 5.54 13.59
C GLN A 73 -8.36 4.86 12.30
N SER A 74 -7.97 3.59 12.35
CA SER A 74 -7.50 2.88 11.17
C SER A 74 -8.65 2.59 10.18
N ILE A 75 -9.86 2.31 10.64
CA ILE A 75 -11.04 2.19 9.77
C ILE A 75 -11.26 3.50 8.99
N VAL A 76 -11.22 4.62 9.67
CA VAL A 76 -11.45 5.94 9.06
C VAL A 76 -10.31 6.31 8.11
N SER A 77 -9.07 6.18 8.52
CA SER A 77 -7.91 6.57 7.71
C SER A 77 -7.74 5.67 6.49
N ASP A 78 -7.92 4.36 6.62
CA ASP A 78 -7.72 3.43 5.51
C ASP A 78 -8.90 3.38 4.53
N SER A 79 -10.06 3.96 4.89
CA SER A 79 -11.14 4.26 3.93
C SER A 79 -10.71 5.27 2.85
N PHE A 80 -9.67 6.07 3.11
CA PHE A 80 -9.07 7.00 2.15
C PHE A 80 -8.46 6.29 0.94
N ARG A 81 -7.80 5.15 1.14
CA ARG A 81 -7.01 4.46 0.11
C ARG A 81 -7.81 4.07 -1.14
N PRO A 82 -8.93 3.33 -1.05
CA PRO A 82 -9.74 3.01 -2.23
C PRO A 82 -10.32 4.25 -2.89
N ALA A 83 -10.74 5.26 -2.10
CA ALA A 83 -11.25 6.51 -2.63
C ALA A 83 -10.18 7.29 -3.39
N ASN A 84 -8.94 7.31 -2.90
CA ASN A 84 -7.80 7.93 -3.56
C ASN A 84 -7.48 7.21 -4.89
N SER A 85 -7.48 5.88 -4.89
CA SER A 85 -7.26 5.09 -6.10
C SER A 85 -8.34 5.36 -7.15
N VAL A 86 -9.61 5.48 -6.76
CA VAL A 86 -10.70 5.87 -7.66
C VAL A 86 -10.50 7.30 -8.20
N ALA A 87 -10.08 8.25 -7.35
CA ALA A 87 -9.79 9.61 -7.77
C ALA A 87 -8.68 9.66 -8.82
N ILE A 88 -7.60 8.90 -8.63
CA ILE A 88 -6.52 8.78 -9.60
C ILE A 88 -7.06 8.34 -10.96
N THR A 89 -7.85 7.27 -11.01
CA THR A 89 -8.44 6.78 -12.28
C THR A 89 -9.41 7.75 -12.92
N LYS A 90 -10.04 8.63 -12.14
CA LYS A 90 -11.02 9.61 -12.62
C LYS A 90 -10.39 10.86 -13.19
N TYR A 91 -9.26 11.28 -12.62
CA TYR A 91 -8.58 12.53 -12.99
C TYR A 91 -7.41 12.32 -13.96
N ALA A 92 -6.81 11.13 -13.97
CA ALA A 92 -5.80 10.78 -14.95
C ALA A 92 -6.46 10.50 -16.33
N LYS A 93 -5.72 10.79 -17.39
CA LYS A 93 -6.08 10.30 -18.73
C LYS A 93 -5.85 8.78 -18.80
N PRO A 94 -6.61 8.03 -19.61
CA PRO A 94 -6.47 6.57 -19.71
C PRO A 94 -5.03 6.12 -19.96
N GLU A 95 -4.32 6.79 -20.87
CA GLU A 95 -2.93 6.52 -21.23
C GLU A 95 -1.92 6.82 -20.12
N ASN A 96 -2.30 7.57 -19.09
CA ASN A 96 -1.42 8.01 -17.99
C ASN A 96 -1.80 7.42 -16.63
N ILE A 97 -2.68 6.43 -16.56
CA ILE A 97 -3.17 5.87 -15.30
C ILE A 97 -2.01 5.29 -14.47
N THR A 98 -1.12 4.51 -15.08
CA THR A 98 0.02 3.91 -14.37
C THR A 98 0.96 4.98 -13.82
N ARG A 99 1.28 6.01 -14.62
CA ARG A 99 2.11 7.14 -14.19
C ARG A 99 1.48 7.93 -13.04
N ALA A 100 0.16 8.07 -13.04
CA ALA A 100 -0.56 8.72 -11.94
C ALA A 100 -0.50 7.89 -10.64
N PHE A 101 -0.60 6.56 -10.72
CA PHE A 101 -0.36 5.68 -9.58
C PHE A 101 1.10 5.73 -9.11
N SER A 102 2.07 5.75 -10.02
CA SER A 102 3.48 5.91 -9.69
C SER A 102 3.76 7.23 -8.97
N LEU A 103 3.21 8.34 -9.47
CA LEU A 103 3.36 9.64 -8.82
C LEU A 103 2.78 9.64 -7.40
N ASN A 104 1.60 9.03 -7.21
CA ASN A 104 1.01 8.86 -5.89
C ASN A 104 1.92 8.03 -4.98
N ARG A 105 2.52 6.96 -5.50
CA ARG A 105 3.43 6.11 -4.74
C ARG A 105 4.73 6.83 -4.36
N MET A 106 5.31 7.62 -5.26
CA MET A 106 6.45 8.48 -4.93
C MET A 106 6.14 9.41 -3.76
N ALA A 107 4.94 10.02 -3.74
CA ALA A 107 4.51 10.86 -2.62
C ALA A 107 4.36 10.07 -1.31
N VAL A 108 3.83 8.83 -1.38
CA VAL A 108 3.74 7.92 -0.22
C VAL A 108 5.13 7.55 0.28
N ASN A 109 6.06 7.16 -0.59
CA ASN A 109 7.43 6.79 -0.22
C ASN A 109 8.19 7.98 0.39
N LEU A 110 8.00 9.19 -0.15
CA LEU A 110 8.55 10.40 0.46
C LEU A 110 8.00 10.62 1.88
N GLY A 111 6.70 10.38 2.08
CA GLY A 111 6.07 10.41 3.40
C GLY A 111 6.64 9.37 4.35
N PHE A 112 6.87 8.14 3.89
CA PHE A 112 7.52 7.09 4.68
C PHE A 112 8.99 7.40 5.02
N SER A 113 9.68 8.15 4.19
CA SER A 113 11.07 8.58 4.46
C SER A 113 11.13 9.70 5.50
N ILE A 114 10.22 10.66 5.43
CA ILE A 114 10.20 11.84 6.30
C ILE A 114 9.46 11.55 7.62
N GLY A 115 8.38 10.76 7.56
CA GLY A 115 7.48 10.51 8.69
C GLY A 115 8.16 9.99 9.95
N PRO A 116 8.96 8.90 9.89
CA PRO A 116 9.65 8.37 11.07
C PRO A 116 10.67 9.34 11.66
N ALA A 117 11.36 10.14 10.84
CA ALA A 117 12.32 11.14 11.31
C ALA A 117 11.61 12.25 12.09
N LEU A 118 10.52 12.81 11.54
CA LEU A 118 9.69 13.79 12.24
C LEU A 118 9.04 13.18 13.49
N GLY A 119 8.54 11.95 13.39
CA GLY A 119 7.94 11.24 14.51
C GLY A 119 8.92 11.03 15.68
N GLY A 120 10.18 10.71 15.36
CA GLY A 120 11.25 10.61 16.36
C GLY A 120 11.50 11.93 17.08
N ILE A 121 11.63 13.05 16.35
CA ILE A 121 11.82 14.38 16.92
C ILE A 121 10.62 14.79 17.78
N LEU A 122 9.41 14.63 17.28
CA LEU A 122 8.20 15.02 17.97
C LEU A 122 7.96 14.19 19.25
N SER A 123 8.21 12.88 19.18
CA SER A 123 8.06 11.99 20.34
C SER A 123 9.10 12.26 21.42
N ALA A 124 10.26 12.82 21.08
CA ALA A 124 11.28 13.25 22.05
C ALA A 124 10.84 14.52 22.82
N ILE A 125 9.98 15.37 22.23
CA ILE A 125 9.40 16.54 22.87
C ILE A 125 8.25 16.11 23.81
N SER A 126 7.26 15.41 23.27
CA SER A 126 6.11 14.89 24.04
C SER A 126 5.41 13.80 23.22
N TYR A 127 4.86 12.81 23.94
CA TYR A 127 4.03 11.75 23.33
C TYR A 127 2.77 12.32 22.67
N GLU A 128 2.15 13.31 23.29
CA GLU A 128 0.95 13.98 22.78
C GLU A 128 1.22 14.76 21.50
N PHE A 129 2.40 15.40 21.39
CA PHE A 129 2.79 16.17 20.20
C PHE A 129 2.80 15.30 18.93
N LEU A 130 3.13 14.01 19.07
CA LEU A 130 3.08 13.07 17.94
C LEU A 130 1.67 12.98 17.34
N PHE A 131 0.64 12.91 18.18
CA PHE A 131 -0.75 12.77 17.72
C PHE A 131 -1.34 14.10 17.26
N PHE A 132 -1.05 15.20 17.95
CA PHE A 132 -1.52 16.52 17.53
C PHE A 132 -0.90 16.96 16.20
N SER A 133 0.36 16.63 15.93
CA SER A 133 0.98 16.90 14.63
C SER A 133 0.34 16.09 13.50
N ASN A 134 -0.02 14.82 13.73
CA ASN A 134 -0.79 14.03 12.77
C ASN A 134 -2.20 14.60 12.56
N ALA A 135 -2.88 15.06 13.62
CA ALA A 135 -4.18 15.73 13.51
C ALA A 135 -4.08 17.01 12.67
N LEU A 136 -3.05 17.83 12.91
CA LEU A 136 -2.80 19.05 12.14
C LEU A 136 -2.51 18.75 10.67
N ALA A 137 -1.67 17.74 10.39
CA ALA A 137 -1.37 17.31 9.04
C ALA A 137 -2.62 16.83 8.29
N ALA A 138 -3.48 16.03 8.95
CA ALA A 138 -4.75 15.56 8.39
C ALA A 138 -5.72 16.73 8.13
N LEU A 139 -5.79 17.71 9.04
CA LEU A 139 -6.60 18.91 8.88
C LEU A 139 -6.15 19.74 7.69
N LEU A 140 -4.85 20.04 7.60
CA LEU A 140 -4.27 20.82 6.50
C LEU A 140 -4.48 20.09 5.15
N ALA A 141 -4.22 18.78 5.10
CA ALA A 141 -4.47 17.97 3.92
C ALA A 141 -5.95 18.00 3.51
N GLY A 142 -6.88 17.87 4.47
CA GLY A 142 -8.32 17.95 4.23
C GLY A 142 -8.76 19.32 3.70
N ILE A 143 -8.28 20.39 4.28
CA ILE A 143 -8.57 21.77 3.82
C ILE A 143 -8.04 21.98 2.40
N LEU A 144 -6.76 21.67 2.15
CA LEU A 144 -6.16 21.79 0.83
C LEU A 144 -6.91 20.95 -0.21
N TYR A 145 -7.28 19.71 0.15
CA TYR A 145 -8.04 18.84 -0.73
C TYR A 145 -9.41 19.45 -1.12
N ILE A 146 -10.13 20.00 -0.16
CA ILE A 146 -11.42 20.68 -0.41
C ILE A 146 -11.23 21.88 -1.33
N ILE A 147 -10.24 22.72 -1.07
CA ILE A 147 -9.96 23.94 -1.88
C ILE A 147 -9.68 23.57 -3.34
N PHE A 148 -8.78 22.60 -3.57
CA PHE A 148 -8.36 22.23 -4.92
C PHE A 148 -9.40 21.42 -5.70
N PHE A 149 -10.11 20.49 -5.04
CA PHE A 149 -10.96 19.52 -5.73
C PHE A 149 -12.46 19.88 -5.76
N ARG A 150 -12.93 20.85 -4.95
CA ARG A 150 -14.36 21.23 -4.88
C ARG A 150 -14.93 21.63 -6.24
N LYS A 151 -14.23 22.50 -6.97
CA LYS A 151 -14.65 22.97 -8.32
C LYS A 151 -14.64 21.82 -9.34
N ARG A 152 -13.58 21.01 -9.34
CA ARG A 152 -13.43 19.85 -10.24
C ARG A 152 -14.52 18.82 -10.01
N ASN A 153 -14.83 18.51 -8.75
CA ASN A 153 -15.92 17.57 -8.40
C ASN A 153 -17.29 18.09 -8.86
N LYS A 154 -17.56 19.39 -8.71
CA LYS A 154 -18.82 19.99 -9.20
C LYS A 154 -18.97 19.86 -10.73
N LEU A 155 -17.92 20.15 -11.49
CA LEU A 155 -17.89 20.00 -12.95
C LEU A 155 -18.01 18.53 -13.39
N ALA A 156 -17.34 17.61 -12.72
CA ALA A 156 -17.43 16.19 -13.00
C ALA A 156 -18.85 15.65 -12.77
N LYS A 157 -19.52 16.07 -11.68
CA LYS A 157 -20.93 15.71 -11.42
C LYS A 157 -21.90 16.22 -12.47
N LEU A 158 -21.71 17.46 -12.94
CA LEU A 158 -22.56 18.05 -14.00
C LEU A 158 -22.39 17.27 -15.32
N LYS A 159 -21.16 16.88 -15.69
CA LYS A 159 -20.89 16.05 -16.87
C LYS A 159 -21.52 14.65 -16.73
N ALA A 160 -21.34 14.01 -15.56
CA ALA A 160 -21.89 12.68 -15.30
C ALA A 160 -23.44 12.65 -15.32
N ARG A 161 -24.11 13.73 -14.88
CA ARG A 161 -25.58 13.86 -14.94
C ARG A 161 -26.09 13.91 -16.38
N LYS A 162 -25.43 14.67 -17.24
CA LYS A 162 -25.76 14.73 -18.68
C LYS A 162 -25.60 13.40 -19.41
N VAL A 163 -24.61 12.58 -18.98
CA VAL A 163 -24.33 11.27 -19.57
C VAL A 163 -25.29 10.19 -19.02
N LYS A 164 -25.73 10.28 -17.75
CA LYS A 164 -26.70 9.33 -17.15
C LYS A 164 -28.08 9.37 -17.81
N GLU A 165 -28.47 10.51 -18.34
CA GLU A 165 -29.74 10.66 -19.07
C GLU A 165 -29.72 9.92 -20.43
N ALA A 166 -28.55 9.44 -20.89
CA ALA A 166 -28.38 8.84 -22.22
C ALA A 166 -28.02 7.34 -22.21
N ILE A 167 -27.80 6.69 -21.06
CA ILE A 167 -27.30 5.30 -21.02
C ILE A 167 -28.11 4.46 -20.00
N GLU A 168 -28.67 3.34 -20.43
CA GLU A 168 -29.20 2.27 -19.56
C GLU A 168 -28.11 1.71 -18.66
N ILE A 169 -28.38 1.64 -17.36
CA ILE A 169 -27.44 1.16 -16.35
C ILE A 169 -27.34 -0.37 -16.47
N LYS A 170 -26.35 -0.85 -17.21
CA LYS A 170 -25.98 -2.27 -17.18
C LYS A 170 -25.50 -2.63 -15.78
N LYS A 171 -26.12 -3.66 -15.18
CA LYS A 171 -25.73 -4.18 -13.85
C LYS A 171 -24.31 -4.75 -13.95
N GLU A 172 -23.35 -4.08 -13.35
CA GLU A 172 -21.94 -4.49 -13.34
C GLU A 172 -21.73 -5.62 -12.32
N ASN A 173 -20.83 -6.55 -12.62
CA ASN A 173 -20.52 -7.66 -11.73
C ASN A 173 -19.80 -7.15 -10.46
N SER A 174 -20.19 -7.71 -9.32
CA SER A 174 -19.51 -7.44 -8.05
C SER A 174 -18.10 -8.03 -8.07
N PRO A 175 -17.07 -7.33 -7.56
CA PRO A 175 -15.69 -7.86 -7.46
C PRO A 175 -15.61 -9.15 -6.63
N TYR A 176 -16.52 -9.34 -5.67
CA TYR A 176 -16.62 -10.53 -4.81
C TYR A 176 -17.16 -11.77 -5.54
N ARG A 177 -17.67 -11.63 -6.77
CA ARG A 177 -18.12 -12.71 -7.65
C ARG A 177 -17.27 -12.82 -8.91
N ASP A 178 -16.23 -12.03 -9.03
CA ASP A 178 -15.27 -12.06 -10.13
C ASP A 178 -14.11 -12.99 -9.76
N ASN A 179 -14.26 -14.30 -10.01
CA ASN A 179 -13.28 -15.31 -9.64
C ASN A 179 -11.88 -15.01 -10.20
N LYS A 180 -11.79 -14.46 -11.42
CA LYS A 180 -10.51 -14.07 -12.02
C LYS A 180 -9.83 -12.97 -11.20
N PHE A 181 -10.61 -11.99 -10.77
CA PHE A 181 -10.11 -10.90 -9.94
C PHE A 181 -9.77 -11.36 -8.52
N LEU A 182 -10.53 -12.29 -7.94
CA LEU A 182 -10.21 -12.87 -6.63
C LEU A 182 -8.87 -13.61 -6.64
N ILE A 183 -8.60 -14.40 -7.69
CA ILE A 183 -7.30 -15.07 -7.87
C ILE A 183 -6.18 -14.02 -7.98
N TYR A 184 -6.40 -12.97 -8.76
CA TYR A 184 -5.45 -11.88 -8.89
C TYR A 184 -5.18 -11.18 -7.54
N CYS A 185 -6.21 -10.86 -6.75
CA CYS A 185 -6.07 -10.28 -5.41
C CYS A 185 -5.29 -11.20 -4.46
N PHE A 186 -5.51 -12.51 -4.56
CA PHE A 186 -4.76 -13.49 -3.79
C PHE A 186 -3.27 -13.48 -4.16
N LEU A 187 -2.93 -13.41 -5.45
CA LEU A 187 -1.55 -13.26 -5.89
C LEU A 187 -0.93 -11.93 -5.44
N CYS A 188 -1.70 -10.82 -5.48
CA CYS A 188 -1.27 -9.54 -4.93
C CYS A 188 -0.99 -9.61 -3.43
N MET A 189 -1.80 -10.36 -2.67
CA MET A 189 -1.58 -10.60 -1.25
C MET A 189 -0.28 -11.38 -1.01
N LEU A 190 -0.06 -12.47 -1.73
CA LEU A 190 1.16 -13.27 -1.61
C LEU A 190 2.42 -12.46 -1.98
N PHE A 191 2.37 -11.69 -3.07
CA PHE A 191 3.46 -10.77 -3.42
C PHE A 191 3.71 -9.75 -2.32
N SER A 192 2.65 -9.16 -1.76
CA SER A 192 2.78 -8.18 -0.69
C SER A 192 3.35 -8.78 0.60
N ILE A 193 3.09 -10.06 0.90
CA ILE A 193 3.75 -10.81 1.99
C ILE A 193 5.26 -10.89 1.73
N CYS A 194 5.68 -11.19 0.52
CA CYS A 194 7.11 -11.16 0.17
C CYS A 194 7.69 -9.75 0.33
N PHE A 195 7.02 -8.74 -0.22
CA PHE A 195 7.51 -7.37 -0.25
C PHE A 195 7.59 -6.72 1.13
N PHE A 196 6.57 -6.88 1.98
CA PHE A 196 6.53 -6.22 3.30
C PHE A 196 7.54 -6.77 4.31
N GLN A 197 8.26 -7.83 4.00
CA GLN A 197 9.41 -8.26 4.79
C GLN A 197 10.48 -7.15 4.89
N LEU A 198 10.51 -6.22 3.93
CA LEU A 198 11.34 -5.00 3.96
C LEU A 198 11.20 -4.22 5.27
N PHE A 199 9.96 -4.11 5.80
CA PHE A 199 9.66 -3.31 6.98
C PHE A 199 9.70 -4.09 8.29
N SER A 200 9.92 -5.39 8.26
CA SER A 200 9.91 -6.27 9.43
C SER A 200 11.15 -7.17 9.49
N THR A 201 11.09 -8.32 8.86
CA THR A 201 12.08 -9.38 8.99
C THR A 201 13.44 -9.01 8.39
N LEU A 202 13.45 -8.19 7.32
CA LEU A 202 14.70 -7.75 6.70
C LEU A 202 15.51 -6.83 7.63
N THR A 203 14.86 -5.95 8.38
CA THR A 203 15.53 -5.09 9.35
C THR A 203 16.12 -5.88 10.51
N ILE A 204 15.44 -6.95 10.94
CA ILE A 204 15.95 -7.89 11.95
C ILE A 204 17.18 -8.63 11.41
N PHE A 205 17.11 -9.15 10.18
CA PHE A 205 18.23 -9.81 9.51
C PHE A 205 19.46 -8.90 9.41
N TYR A 206 19.29 -7.63 9.02
CA TYR A 206 20.38 -6.68 8.95
C TYR A 206 21.05 -6.45 10.30
N LYS A 207 20.27 -6.41 11.38
CA LYS A 207 20.78 -6.23 12.73
C LYS A 207 21.45 -7.49 13.27
N ASP A 208 20.75 -8.62 13.23
CA ASP A 208 21.12 -9.82 13.98
C ASP A 208 22.08 -10.73 13.21
N THR A 209 22.01 -10.76 11.87
CA THR A 209 22.84 -11.62 11.01
C THR A 209 23.94 -10.83 10.30
N ALA A 210 23.61 -9.70 9.67
CA ALA A 210 24.60 -8.87 9.00
C ALA A 210 25.34 -7.89 9.94
N HIS A 211 24.97 -7.87 11.23
CA HIS A 211 25.57 -7.05 12.30
C HIS A 211 25.70 -5.57 11.97
N LEU A 212 24.72 -5.03 11.21
CA LEU A 212 24.69 -3.62 10.86
C LEU A 212 24.26 -2.76 12.06
N SER A 213 24.86 -1.59 12.19
CA SER A 213 24.39 -0.59 13.13
C SER A 213 23.00 -0.07 12.72
N GLN A 214 22.23 0.43 13.69
CA GLN A 214 20.91 1.04 13.43
C GLN A 214 20.99 2.16 12.38
N GLN A 215 22.11 2.90 12.38
CA GLN A 215 22.35 3.96 11.41
C GLN A 215 22.54 3.42 9.99
N ASN A 216 23.31 2.34 9.81
CA ASN A 216 23.52 1.72 8.49
C ASN A 216 22.24 1.08 7.95
N ILE A 217 21.40 0.48 8.81
CA ILE A 217 20.07 0.01 8.44
C ILE A 217 19.22 1.18 7.93
N GLY A 218 19.24 2.30 8.65
CA GLY A 218 18.55 3.53 8.23
C GLY A 218 19.04 4.05 6.87
N TYR A 219 20.35 3.99 6.59
CA TYR A 219 20.91 4.38 5.30
C TYR A 219 20.47 3.46 4.17
N LEU A 220 20.41 2.14 4.37
CA LEU A 220 19.90 1.19 3.36
C LEU A 220 18.42 1.41 3.05
N LEU A 221 17.59 1.62 4.06
CA LEU A 221 16.16 1.92 3.86
C LEU A 221 15.97 3.27 3.16
N GLY A 222 16.73 4.30 3.56
CA GLY A 222 16.72 5.61 2.90
C GLY A 222 17.21 5.54 1.44
N TYR A 223 18.22 4.71 1.17
CA TYR A 223 18.72 4.43 -0.18
C TYR A 223 17.62 3.82 -1.07
N SER A 224 16.85 2.84 -0.56
CA SER A 224 15.72 2.28 -1.30
C SER A 224 14.71 3.35 -1.69
N GLY A 225 14.28 4.19 -0.74
CA GLY A 225 13.37 5.30 -1.02
C GLY A 225 13.93 6.29 -2.05
N PHE A 226 15.23 6.58 -1.99
CA PHE A 226 15.92 7.45 -2.96
C PHE A 226 15.92 6.85 -4.37
N ILE A 227 16.25 5.56 -4.51
CA ILE A 227 16.22 4.85 -5.80
C ILE A 227 14.81 4.89 -6.40
N VAL A 228 13.79 4.64 -5.59
CA VAL A 228 12.40 4.70 -6.05
C VAL A 228 12.07 6.09 -6.58
N VAL A 229 12.32 7.15 -5.81
CA VAL A 229 12.02 8.52 -6.24
C VAL A 229 12.78 8.90 -7.52
N LEU A 230 14.04 8.48 -7.65
CA LEU A 230 14.88 8.80 -8.79
C LEU A 230 14.46 8.06 -10.07
N LEU A 231 14.18 6.76 -9.97
CA LEU A 231 14.04 5.89 -11.12
C LEU A 231 12.57 5.61 -11.52
N GLU A 232 11.60 5.83 -10.62
CA GLU A 232 10.22 5.37 -10.83
C GLU A 232 9.61 5.85 -12.14
N MET A 233 9.64 7.14 -12.42
CA MET A 233 9.01 7.68 -13.63
C MET A 233 9.68 7.17 -14.92
N GLY A 234 11.01 7.05 -14.92
CA GLY A 234 11.76 6.51 -16.05
C GLY A 234 11.48 5.02 -16.29
N LEU A 235 11.55 4.20 -15.26
CA LEU A 235 11.32 2.77 -15.36
C LEU A 235 9.86 2.43 -15.70
N VAL A 236 8.90 3.17 -15.17
CA VAL A 236 7.48 3.03 -15.54
C VAL A 236 7.28 3.39 -17.01
N GLN A 237 7.88 4.48 -17.50
CA GLN A 237 7.79 4.86 -18.90
C GLN A 237 8.40 3.81 -19.83
N ILE A 238 9.54 3.21 -19.46
CA ILE A 238 10.17 2.12 -20.20
C ILE A 238 9.22 0.90 -20.23
N ALA A 239 8.65 0.53 -19.10
CA ALA A 239 7.72 -0.59 -19.03
C ALA A 239 6.46 -0.37 -19.90
N GLU A 240 5.83 0.80 -19.80
CA GLU A 240 4.65 1.15 -20.63
C GLU A 240 4.95 1.10 -22.14
N LYS A 241 6.16 1.52 -22.52
CA LYS A 241 6.55 1.61 -23.95
C LYS A 241 6.94 0.25 -24.55
N TYR A 242 7.64 -0.59 -23.78
CA TYR A 242 8.31 -1.78 -24.32
C TYR A 242 7.75 -3.11 -23.80
N LEU A 243 7.00 -3.10 -22.69
CA LEU A 243 6.53 -4.31 -22.04
C LEU A 243 5.00 -4.36 -22.01
N SER A 244 4.46 -5.57 -22.07
CA SER A 244 3.04 -5.79 -21.74
C SER A 244 2.84 -5.78 -20.22
N LEU A 245 1.62 -5.50 -19.75
CA LEU A 245 1.28 -5.54 -18.33
C LEU A 245 1.70 -6.87 -17.67
N ALA A 246 1.48 -7.99 -18.35
CA ALA A 246 1.88 -9.31 -17.85
C ALA A 246 3.40 -9.45 -17.70
N ARG A 247 4.17 -8.98 -18.70
CA ARG A 247 5.65 -9.03 -18.64
C ARG A 247 6.19 -8.09 -17.54
N THR A 248 5.60 -6.93 -17.38
CA THR A 248 6.01 -5.99 -16.33
C THR A 248 5.75 -6.58 -14.95
N MET A 249 4.57 -7.16 -14.72
CA MET A 249 4.25 -7.84 -13.47
C MET A 249 5.17 -9.03 -13.20
N PHE A 250 5.47 -9.83 -14.24
CA PHE A 250 6.42 -10.93 -14.12
C PHE A 250 7.80 -10.42 -13.69
N LEU A 251 8.37 -9.48 -14.45
CA LEU A 251 9.72 -8.97 -14.19
C LEU A 251 9.81 -8.28 -12.81
N GLY A 252 8.85 -7.42 -12.47
CA GLY A 252 8.85 -6.73 -11.17
C GLY A 252 8.80 -7.71 -10.00
N THR A 253 7.92 -8.69 -10.06
CA THR A 253 7.78 -9.72 -9.00
C THR A 253 9.00 -10.64 -8.94
N PHE A 254 9.53 -11.07 -10.10
CA PHE A 254 10.72 -11.92 -10.18
C PHE A 254 11.97 -11.23 -9.63
N ILE A 255 12.22 -9.97 -10.02
CA ILE A 255 13.36 -9.18 -9.53
C ILE A 255 13.23 -8.96 -8.01
N CYS A 256 12.03 -8.71 -7.49
CA CYS A 256 11.78 -8.63 -6.06
C CYS A 256 12.14 -9.96 -5.36
N GLY A 257 11.76 -11.11 -5.93
CA GLY A 257 12.13 -12.43 -5.43
C GLY A 257 13.64 -12.68 -5.45
N LEU A 258 14.30 -12.31 -6.54
CA LEU A 258 15.75 -12.43 -6.69
C LEU A 258 16.51 -11.60 -5.65
N SER A 259 16.00 -10.39 -5.34
CA SER A 259 16.59 -9.52 -4.32
C SER A 259 16.65 -10.18 -2.95
N TYR A 260 15.61 -10.90 -2.56
CA TYR A 260 15.60 -11.66 -1.30
C TYR A 260 16.42 -12.94 -1.39
N ALA A 261 16.30 -13.71 -2.49
CA ALA A 261 16.98 -14.98 -2.64
C ALA A 261 18.50 -14.86 -2.47
N MET A 262 19.12 -13.80 -3.01
CA MET A 262 20.56 -13.57 -2.90
C MET A 262 21.03 -13.39 -1.45
N LEU A 263 20.19 -12.87 -0.56
CA LEU A 263 20.51 -12.70 0.88
C LEU A 263 20.62 -14.05 1.62
N GLY A 264 20.09 -15.12 1.05
CA GLY A 264 20.28 -16.46 1.58
C GLY A 264 21.67 -17.06 1.38
N PHE A 265 22.47 -16.48 0.48
CA PHE A 265 23.79 -16.99 0.10
C PHE A 265 24.95 -16.06 0.55
N ASP A 266 24.73 -14.75 0.48
CA ASP A 266 25.73 -13.75 0.87
C ASP A 266 25.06 -12.52 1.45
N TYR A 267 25.69 -11.92 2.46
CA TYR A 267 25.26 -10.70 3.10
C TYR A 267 26.39 -9.67 3.27
N SER A 268 27.37 -9.71 2.36
CA SER A 268 28.35 -8.64 2.23
C SER A 268 27.67 -7.30 1.94
N ILE A 269 28.29 -6.19 2.28
CA ILE A 269 27.69 -4.85 2.07
C ILE A 269 27.33 -4.62 0.59
N ILE A 270 28.09 -5.17 -0.33
CA ILE A 270 27.84 -5.09 -1.77
C ILE A 270 26.54 -5.82 -2.09
N THR A 271 26.37 -7.04 -1.59
CA THR A 271 25.14 -7.84 -1.78
C THR A 271 23.94 -7.16 -1.17
N LEU A 272 24.05 -6.54 0.01
CA LEU A 272 22.94 -5.80 0.63
C LEU A 272 22.52 -4.61 -0.22
N VAL A 273 23.46 -3.85 -0.78
CA VAL A 273 23.17 -2.70 -1.66
C VAL A 273 22.54 -3.17 -2.98
N ILE A 274 23.07 -4.24 -3.60
CA ILE A 274 22.50 -4.80 -4.84
C ILE A 274 21.09 -5.33 -4.57
N SER A 275 20.90 -6.09 -3.50
CA SER A 275 19.58 -6.61 -3.09
C SER A 275 18.58 -5.47 -2.92
N MET A 276 18.94 -4.40 -2.21
CA MET A 276 18.05 -3.26 -2.01
C MET A 276 17.74 -2.53 -3.32
N THR A 277 18.71 -2.42 -4.22
CA THR A 277 18.51 -1.84 -5.57
C THR A 277 17.53 -2.68 -6.40
N LEU A 278 17.72 -4.00 -6.42
CA LEU A 278 16.82 -4.93 -7.12
C LEU A 278 15.41 -4.89 -6.52
N LEU A 279 15.29 -4.87 -5.19
CA LEU A 279 14.01 -4.75 -4.51
C LEU A 279 13.28 -3.49 -4.93
N SER A 280 13.97 -2.34 -4.97
CA SER A 280 13.41 -1.06 -5.39
C SER A 280 12.95 -1.07 -6.86
N ILE A 281 13.73 -1.68 -7.76
CA ILE A 281 13.33 -1.84 -9.18
C ILE A 281 12.12 -2.77 -9.30
N GLY A 282 12.11 -3.89 -8.58
CA GLY A 282 11.00 -4.83 -8.57
C GLY A 282 9.70 -4.19 -8.09
N GLU A 283 9.77 -3.41 -7.04
CA GLU A 283 8.65 -2.64 -6.49
C GLU A 283 8.09 -1.61 -7.48
N ILE A 284 8.96 -0.89 -8.22
CA ILE A 284 8.56 0.09 -9.25
C ILE A 284 7.76 -0.59 -10.38
N TRP A 285 8.13 -1.80 -10.76
CA TRP A 285 7.43 -2.53 -11.82
C TRP A 285 6.25 -3.37 -11.33
N ALA A 286 6.08 -3.59 -10.04
CA ALA A 286 4.96 -4.36 -9.50
C ALA A 286 3.81 -3.45 -9.02
N LEU A 287 4.04 -2.59 -8.03
CA LEU A 287 2.98 -1.94 -7.26
C LEU A 287 2.10 -0.98 -8.07
N PRO A 288 2.61 -0.05 -8.91
CA PRO A 288 1.75 0.83 -9.69
C PRO A 288 0.97 0.06 -10.76
N PHE A 289 1.56 -1.00 -11.33
CA PHE A 289 0.90 -1.83 -12.31
C PHE A 289 -0.20 -2.71 -11.69
N MET A 290 -0.06 -3.17 -10.45
CA MET A 290 -1.15 -3.83 -9.71
C MET A 290 -2.38 -2.92 -9.60
N SER A 291 -2.18 -1.67 -9.25
CA SER A 291 -3.26 -0.69 -9.16
C SER A 291 -3.88 -0.40 -10.53
N THR A 292 -3.05 -0.30 -11.57
CA THR A 292 -3.50 -0.09 -12.96
C THR A 292 -4.34 -1.26 -13.44
N ILE A 293 -3.90 -2.50 -13.23
CA ILE A 293 -4.62 -3.72 -13.62
C ILE A 293 -5.97 -3.80 -12.91
N THR A 294 -6.01 -3.46 -11.62
CA THR A 294 -7.27 -3.36 -10.85
C THR A 294 -8.21 -2.32 -11.45
N ALA A 295 -7.68 -1.14 -11.82
CA ALA A 295 -8.44 -0.07 -12.47
C ALA A 295 -9.03 -0.50 -13.82
N LEU A 296 -8.24 -1.20 -14.63
CA LEU A 296 -8.67 -1.71 -15.94
C LEU A 296 -9.74 -2.81 -15.83
N ARG A 297 -9.64 -3.66 -14.79
CA ARG A 297 -10.64 -4.71 -14.55
C ARG A 297 -11.96 -4.17 -14.04
N SER A 298 -11.92 -3.09 -13.23
CA SER A 298 -13.10 -2.49 -12.63
C SER A 298 -14.08 -1.93 -13.65
N GLY A 299 -15.36 -1.94 -13.33
CA GLY A 299 -16.41 -1.24 -14.09
C GLY A 299 -16.46 0.25 -13.76
N LYS A 300 -17.42 0.96 -14.39
CA LYS A 300 -17.59 2.41 -14.16
C LYS A 300 -18.19 2.72 -12.78
N ASN A 301 -19.07 1.85 -12.27
CA ASN A 301 -19.87 2.09 -11.07
C ASN A 301 -19.39 1.32 -9.83
N ASN A 302 -18.40 0.42 -9.96
CA ASN A 302 -17.88 -0.43 -8.87
C ASN A 302 -16.37 -0.31 -8.68
N LYS A 303 -15.76 0.78 -9.13
CA LYS A 303 -14.31 1.03 -9.00
C LYS A 303 -13.85 1.02 -7.56
N GLY A 304 -14.64 1.62 -6.66
CA GLY A 304 -14.32 1.66 -5.23
C GLY A 304 -14.28 0.26 -4.62
N ALA A 305 -15.25 -0.60 -4.94
CA ALA A 305 -15.26 -1.97 -4.44
C ALA A 305 -14.06 -2.80 -4.96
N TYR A 306 -13.67 -2.65 -6.24
CA TYR A 306 -12.47 -3.31 -6.79
C TYR A 306 -11.19 -2.80 -6.12
N MET A 307 -11.04 -1.48 -5.97
CA MET A 307 -9.87 -0.89 -5.29
C MET A 307 -9.83 -1.25 -3.80
N GLY A 308 -11.00 -1.31 -3.15
CA GLY A 308 -11.13 -1.73 -1.76
C GLY A 308 -10.69 -3.19 -1.57
N LEU A 309 -11.15 -4.11 -2.43
CA LEU A 309 -10.76 -5.52 -2.37
C LEU A 309 -9.25 -5.71 -2.61
N ASN A 310 -8.67 -4.98 -3.57
CA ASN A 310 -7.23 -4.98 -3.76
C ASN A 310 -6.50 -4.41 -2.50
N GLY A 311 -7.02 -3.35 -1.90
CA GLY A 311 -6.50 -2.78 -0.64
C GLY A 311 -6.51 -3.78 0.52
N ILE A 312 -7.55 -4.62 0.63
CA ILE A 312 -7.62 -5.70 1.63
C ILE A 312 -6.43 -6.67 1.49
N SER A 313 -6.03 -7.01 0.26
CA SER A 313 -4.88 -7.89 0.00
C SER A 313 -3.59 -7.33 0.63
N PHE A 314 -3.35 -6.03 0.48
CA PHE A 314 -2.23 -5.34 1.11
C PHE A 314 -2.34 -5.28 2.63
N SER A 315 -3.54 -5.00 3.16
CA SER A 315 -3.77 -4.91 4.61
C SER A 315 -3.55 -6.26 5.30
N ILE A 316 -4.04 -7.36 4.71
CA ILE A 316 -3.80 -8.73 5.22
C ILE A 316 -2.30 -9.04 5.20
N ALA A 317 -1.62 -8.75 4.10
CA ALA A 317 -0.19 -8.99 3.99
C ALA A 317 0.60 -8.22 5.04
N PHE A 318 0.25 -6.96 5.30
CA PHE A 318 0.91 -6.15 6.33
C PHE A 318 0.77 -6.73 7.75
N ILE A 319 -0.35 -7.39 8.06
CA ILE A 319 -0.58 -8.06 9.34
C ILE A 319 0.21 -9.37 9.42
N VAL A 320 0.15 -10.17 8.33
CA VAL A 320 0.63 -11.55 8.33
C VAL A 320 2.16 -11.63 8.18
N THR A 321 2.77 -10.70 7.43
CA THR A 321 4.20 -10.74 7.08
C THR A 321 5.12 -10.76 8.31
N PRO A 322 4.98 -9.87 9.31
CA PRO A 322 5.90 -9.89 10.46
C PRO A 322 5.87 -11.22 11.20
N TYR A 323 4.66 -11.78 11.39
CA TYR A 323 4.49 -13.04 12.11
C TYR A 323 5.08 -14.22 11.35
N LEU A 324 4.73 -14.39 10.08
CA LEU A 324 5.25 -15.50 9.27
C LEU A 324 6.76 -15.39 9.04
N GLY A 325 7.26 -14.19 8.74
CA GLY A 325 8.66 -13.96 8.51
C GLY A 325 9.53 -14.27 9.73
N THR A 326 9.13 -13.78 10.91
CA THR A 326 9.86 -14.08 12.14
C THR A 326 9.76 -15.53 12.55
N LEU A 327 8.59 -16.15 12.41
CA LEU A 327 8.39 -17.57 12.72
C LEU A 327 9.30 -18.48 11.87
N ILE A 328 9.39 -18.20 10.55
CA ILE A 328 10.25 -18.98 9.64
C ILE A 328 11.72 -18.72 9.96
N ALA A 329 12.10 -17.45 10.19
CA ALA A 329 13.47 -17.08 10.53
C ALA A 329 13.94 -17.76 11.83
N GLU A 330 13.09 -17.81 12.86
CA GLU A 330 13.39 -18.41 14.15
C GLU A 330 13.49 -19.95 14.07
N LYS A 331 12.56 -20.61 13.37
CA LYS A 331 12.51 -22.07 13.32
C LYS A 331 13.42 -22.71 12.27
N LEU A 332 13.58 -22.05 11.11
CA LEU A 332 14.27 -22.62 9.94
C LEU A 332 15.49 -21.80 9.50
N GLY A 333 15.68 -20.62 10.10
CA GLY A 333 16.77 -19.73 9.77
C GLY A 333 16.50 -18.76 8.61
N PHE A 334 17.29 -17.71 8.54
CA PHE A 334 17.15 -16.66 7.52
C PHE A 334 17.43 -17.15 6.10
N THR A 335 18.37 -18.09 5.91
CA THR A 335 18.65 -18.68 4.58
C THR A 335 17.40 -19.32 3.98
N VAL A 336 16.69 -20.12 4.76
CA VAL A 336 15.45 -20.77 4.30
C VAL A 336 14.36 -19.73 4.03
N LEU A 337 14.25 -18.71 4.86
CA LEU A 337 13.32 -17.61 4.66
C LEU A 337 13.58 -16.88 3.34
N TRP A 338 14.82 -16.47 3.07
CA TRP A 338 15.16 -15.67 1.90
C TRP A 338 15.06 -16.46 0.60
N VAL A 339 15.60 -17.68 0.58
CA VAL A 339 15.47 -18.57 -0.59
C VAL A 339 13.99 -18.94 -0.81
N GLY A 340 13.25 -19.27 0.25
CA GLY A 340 11.82 -19.54 0.17
C GLY A 340 11.00 -18.38 -0.34
N THR A 341 11.31 -17.15 0.10
CA THR A 341 10.69 -15.91 -0.41
C THR A 341 10.99 -15.73 -1.90
N GLY A 342 12.22 -15.98 -2.33
CA GLY A 342 12.61 -15.91 -3.75
C GLY A 342 11.88 -16.93 -4.61
N VAL A 343 11.76 -18.17 -4.15
CA VAL A 343 11.01 -19.24 -4.84
C VAL A 343 9.52 -18.87 -4.92
N LEU A 344 8.91 -18.45 -3.81
CA LEU A 344 7.51 -18.04 -3.77
C LEU A 344 7.24 -16.88 -4.72
N ALA A 345 8.07 -15.83 -4.70
CA ALA A 345 7.94 -14.69 -5.60
C ALA A 345 8.11 -15.09 -7.07
N THR A 346 8.99 -16.03 -7.39
CA THR A 346 9.14 -16.56 -8.73
C THR A 346 7.87 -17.30 -9.20
N LEU A 347 7.26 -18.12 -8.35
CA LEU A 347 5.99 -18.79 -8.66
C LEU A 347 4.85 -17.79 -8.86
N ILE A 348 4.79 -16.74 -8.03
CA ILE A 348 3.83 -15.64 -8.18
C ILE A 348 4.06 -14.87 -9.49
N ALA A 349 5.32 -14.62 -9.85
CA ALA A 349 5.67 -13.96 -11.12
C ALA A 349 5.16 -14.76 -12.32
N ILE A 350 5.39 -16.06 -12.33
CA ILE A 350 4.87 -16.97 -13.35
C ILE A 350 3.35 -16.93 -13.40
N ALA A 351 2.70 -16.98 -12.23
CA ALA A 351 1.25 -16.90 -12.15
C ALA A 351 0.71 -15.57 -12.70
N PHE A 352 1.33 -14.42 -12.40
CA PHE A 352 0.93 -13.13 -12.98
C PHE A 352 1.05 -13.10 -14.50
N TYR A 353 2.09 -13.74 -15.05
CA TYR A 353 2.28 -13.79 -16.51
C TYR A 353 1.09 -14.42 -17.25
N PHE A 354 0.43 -15.43 -16.65
CA PHE A 354 -0.75 -16.09 -17.21
C PHE A 354 -2.07 -15.47 -16.78
N ILE A 355 -2.19 -15.07 -15.50
CA ILE A 355 -3.45 -14.58 -14.94
C ILE A 355 -3.80 -13.19 -15.46
N VAL A 356 -2.82 -12.29 -15.64
CA VAL A 356 -3.09 -10.92 -16.08
C VAL A 356 -3.75 -10.87 -17.46
N PRO A 357 -3.23 -11.53 -18.51
CA PRO A 357 -3.91 -11.56 -19.81
C PRO A 357 -5.29 -12.24 -19.75
N TRP A 358 -5.38 -13.36 -19.01
CA TRP A 358 -6.65 -14.08 -18.86
C TRP A 358 -7.73 -13.25 -18.15
N MET A 359 -7.33 -12.38 -17.22
CA MET A 359 -8.25 -11.52 -16.46
C MET A 359 -8.67 -10.28 -17.26
N ILE A 360 -7.74 -9.63 -17.95
CA ILE A 360 -8.02 -8.39 -18.70
C ILE A 360 -8.77 -8.71 -20.00
N GLY A 361 -8.50 -9.91 -20.63
CA GLY A 361 -9.14 -10.32 -21.88
C GLY A 361 -9.00 -9.29 -22.99
N ASP A 362 -9.92 -9.32 -23.95
CA ASP A 362 -9.93 -8.44 -25.13
C ASP A 362 -10.25 -6.96 -24.84
N LYS A 363 -10.28 -6.54 -23.57
CA LYS A 363 -10.44 -5.12 -23.19
C LYS A 363 -9.27 -4.24 -23.64
N LYS A 364 -8.24 -4.80 -24.27
CA LYS A 364 -7.12 -4.07 -24.86
C LYS A 364 -7.48 -3.23 -26.09
N GLU A 365 -8.61 -3.50 -26.73
CA GLU A 365 -9.05 -2.80 -27.95
C GLU A 365 -9.78 -1.48 -27.70
N SER A 366 -9.95 -1.05 -26.44
CA SER A 366 -10.73 0.15 -26.07
C SER A 366 -9.94 1.21 -25.28
N LEU A 367 -8.60 1.20 -25.35
CA LEU A 367 -7.74 2.24 -24.76
C LEU A 367 -7.14 3.15 -25.81
#